data_5875b41c3fa5a1c4f037ad3c9212ddc5
#
_entry.id   5875b41c3fa5a1c4f037ad3c9212ddc5
#
_cell.length_a   1.000
_cell.length_b   1.000
_cell.length_c   1.000
_cell.angle_alpha   90.00
_cell.angle_beta   90.00
_cell.angle_gamma   90.00
#
_symmetry.space_group_name_H-M   'P 1'
#
loop_
_entity.id
_entity.type
_entity.pdbx_description
1 polymer ?
#
loop_
_entity_poly.entity_id
_entity_poly.type
_entity_poly.pdbx_seq_one_letter_code
_entity_poly.pdbx_strand_id
1 'polypeptide(L)'
;EALALRATRCREDTMHKITEYLSSYAVSLKFSDLPQEVVDKTKRVIIDTLGCALGAYTSEPSKIARAMAEVPCARPATVIGSGQRTTPDLAAFANGVMIRYLDYNDINHSKYGGGHHSDDIAAVLSPVEVVHGGGKEAITATVLAYEINYNFPDQVDLLAKSWDTMVFGVIACGVAAAKAFGLSKEEIA
;
A
#
# COMPACT_ATOMS: atom_id res chain seq x y z
N GLU A 1 1.33 -38.73 8.24
CA GLU A 1 2.04 -38.19 7.07
C GLU A 1 1.08 -37.89 5.89
N ALA A 2 0.23 -38.84 5.47
CA ALA A 2 -0.72 -38.65 4.35
C ALA A 2 -1.79 -37.56 4.58
N LEU A 3 -2.22 -37.33 5.84
CA LEU A 3 -3.17 -36.27 6.21
C LEU A 3 -2.50 -34.89 6.19
N ALA A 4 -1.26 -34.78 6.62
CA ALA A 4 -0.48 -33.55 6.57
C ALA A 4 -0.21 -33.11 5.11
N LEU A 5 0.17 -34.07 4.25
CA LEU A 5 0.37 -33.84 2.82
C LEU A 5 -0.92 -33.41 2.08
N ARG A 6 -2.09 -33.97 2.46
CA ARG A 6 -3.39 -33.53 1.90
C ARG A 6 -3.79 -32.14 2.37
N ALA A 7 -3.54 -31.80 3.65
CA ALA A 7 -3.84 -30.46 4.17
C ALA A 7 -2.92 -29.40 3.55
N THR A 8 -1.65 -29.73 3.30
CA THR A 8 -0.70 -28.84 2.62
C THR A 8 -1.11 -28.60 1.16
N ARG A 9 -1.47 -29.67 0.43
CA ARG A 9 -1.89 -29.58 -0.98
C ARG A 9 -3.21 -28.82 -1.19
N CYS A 10 -4.17 -28.97 -0.25
CA CYS A 10 -5.44 -28.25 -0.31
C CYS A 10 -5.28 -26.74 0.02
N ARG A 11 -4.28 -26.37 0.85
CA ARG A 11 -3.89 -24.99 1.11
C ARG A 11 -3.16 -24.38 -0.09
N GLU A 12 -2.28 -25.12 -0.72
CA GLU A 12 -1.55 -24.67 -1.91
C GLU A 12 -2.51 -24.31 -3.06
N ASP A 13 -3.49 -25.18 -3.37
CA ASP A 13 -4.42 -24.95 -4.49
C ASP A 13 -5.35 -23.73 -4.30
N THR A 14 -5.66 -23.35 -3.06
CA THR A 14 -6.56 -22.21 -2.78
C THR A 14 -5.78 -20.90 -2.67
N MET A 15 -4.60 -20.92 -2.07
CA MET A 15 -3.69 -19.75 -2.04
C MET A 15 -3.24 -19.37 -3.45
N HIS A 16 -2.96 -20.33 -4.32
CA HIS A 16 -2.60 -20.08 -5.71
C HIS A 16 -3.62 -19.22 -6.48
N LYS A 17 -4.91 -19.43 -6.26
CA LYS A 17 -5.94 -18.70 -7.01
C LYS A 17 -6.02 -17.21 -6.69
N ILE A 18 -5.96 -16.83 -5.40
CA ILE A 18 -6.00 -15.41 -4.98
C ILE A 18 -4.71 -14.71 -5.42
N THR A 19 -3.57 -15.33 -5.15
CA THR A 19 -2.26 -14.80 -5.51
C THR A 19 -2.14 -14.64 -7.03
N GLU A 20 -2.58 -15.64 -7.81
CA GLU A 20 -2.60 -15.58 -9.26
C GLU A 20 -3.54 -14.48 -9.79
N TYR A 21 -4.71 -14.32 -9.18
CA TYR A 21 -5.64 -13.25 -9.54
C TYR A 21 -5.04 -11.88 -9.28
N LEU A 22 -4.51 -11.63 -8.07
CA LEU A 22 -3.94 -10.34 -7.70
C LEU A 22 -2.71 -9.99 -8.53
N SER A 23 -1.80 -10.95 -8.75
CA SER A 23 -0.60 -10.72 -9.58
C SER A 23 -0.96 -10.45 -11.04
N SER A 24 -1.92 -11.20 -11.60
CA SER A 24 -2.42 -10.97 -12.96
C SER A 24 -3.07 -9.60 -13.10
N TYR A 25 -3.89 -9.22 -12.14
CA TYR A 25 -4.54 -7.91 -12.12
C TYR A 25 -3.50 -6.79 -12.00
N ALA A 26 -2.55 -6.92 -11.08
CA ALA A 26 -1.49 -5.94 -10.87
C ALA A 26 -0.70 -5.66 -12.15
N VAL A 27 -0.27 -6.69 -12.90
CA VAL A 27 0.50 -6.47 -14.13
C VAL A 27 -0.36 -5.98 -15.29
N SER A 28 -1.65 -6.33 -15.32
CA SER A 28 -2.55 -5.93 -16.42
C SER A 28 -2.99 -4.47 -16.33
N LEU A 29 -3.20 -3.92 -15.12
CA LEU A 29 -3.69 -2.56 -14.91
C LEU A 29 -2.68 -1.53 -15.45
N LYS A 30 -3.15 -0.64 -16.33
CA LYS A 30 -2.34 0.42 -16.95
C LYS A 30 -2.96 1.78 -16.67
N PHE A 31 -2.13 2.82 -16.66
CA PHE A 31 -2.61 4.20 -16.53
C PHE A 31 -3.64 4.56 -17.60
N SER A 32 -3.49 4.05 -18.83
CA SER A 32 -4.42 4.27 -19.94
C SER A 32 -5.82 3.72 -19.71
N ASP A 33 -5.96 2.76 -18.80
CA ASP A 33 -7.23 2.10 -18.50
C ASP A 33 -8.06 2.88 -17.47
N LEU A 34 -7.43 3.86 -16.80
CA LEU A 34 -8.06 4.65 -15.75
C LEU A 34 -8.94 5.76 -16.35
N PRO A 35 -10.22 5.86 -15.95
CA PRO A 35 -11.05 7.01 -16.26
C PRO A 35 -10.43 8.31 -15.72
N GLN A 36 -10.63 9.42 -16.41
CA GLN A 36 -10.07 10.73 -16.01
C GLN A 36 -10.51 11.14 -14.60
N GLU A 37 -11.74 10.84 -14.21
CA GLU A 37 -12.25 11.11 -12.86
C GLU A 37 -11.50 10.36 -11.77
N VAL A 38 -11.10 9.10 -12.04
CA VAL A 38 -10.27 8.29 -11.12
C VAL A 38 -8.88 8.89 -10.98
N VAL A 39 -8.27 9.31 -12.10
CA VAL A 39 -6.97 9.99 -12.11
C VAL A 39 -7.03 11.28 -11.28
N ASP A 40 -8.05 12.08 -11.45
CA ASP A 40 -8.19 13.37 -10.73
C ASP A 40 -8.52 13.16 -9.25
N LYS A 41 -9.33 12.14 -8.92
CA LYS A 41 -9.58 11.77 -7.52
C LYS A 41 -8.29 11.28 -6.85
N THR A 42 -7.52 10.42 -7.50
CA THR A 42 -6.26 9.88 -6.97
C THR A 42 -5.25 11.00 -6.71
N LYS A 43 -5.12 11.97 -7.61
CA LYS A 43 -4.27 13.17 -7.38
C LYS A 43 -4.68 13.91 -6.11
N ARG A 44 -5.98 14.13 -5.91
CA ARG A 44 -6.50 14.83 -4.71
C ARG A 44 -6.17 14.06 -3.44
N VAL A 45 -6.37 12.74 -3.47
CA VAL A 45 -6.06 11.89 -2.31
C VAL A 45 -4.57 11.89 -2.00
N ILE A 46 -3.69 11.81 -3.01
CA ILE A 46 -2.24 11.90 -2.78
C ILE A 46 -1.87 13.27 -2.17
N ILE A 47 -2.43 14.38 -2.67
CA ILE A 47 -2.16 15.72 -2.13
C ILE A 47 -2.64 15.82 -0.68
N ASP A 48 -3.84 15.35 -0.38
CA ASP A 48 -4.41 15.30 0.97
C ASP A 48 -3.53 14.50 1.93
N THR A 49 -3.12 13.30 1.50
CA THR A 49 -2.24 12.41 2.25
C THR A 49 -0.89 13.06 2.57
N LEU A 50 -0.28 13.74 1.59
CA LEU A 50 0.95 14.51 1.82
C LEU A 50 0.72 15.66 2.80
N GLY A 51 -0.44 16.31 2.75
CA GLY A 51 -0.86 17.32 3.72
C GLY A 51 -0.95 16.79 5.14
N CYS A 52 -1.55 15.61 5.32
CA CYS A 52 -1.63 14.91 6.62
C CYS A 52 -0.23 14.59 7.15
N ALA A 53 0.66 14.05 6.31
CA ALA A 53 2.03 13.74 6.70
C ALA A 53 2.81 14.97 7.16
N LEU A 54 2.70 16.09 6.44
CA LEU A 54 3.35 17.35 6.80
C LEU A 54 2.75 17.95 8.07
N GLY A 55 1.43 17.86 8.25
CA GLY A 55 0.75 18.30 9.47
C GLY A 55 1.19 17.53 10.72
N ALA A 56 1.50 16.24 10.56
CA ALA A 56 1.98 15.37 11.64
C ALA A 56 3.48 15.48 11.90
N TYR A 57 4.24 16.19 11.08
CA TYR A 57 5.70 16.18 11.04
C TYR A 57 6.37 16.40 12.40
N THR A 58 5.83 17.30 13.22
CA THR A 58 6.40 17.67 14.54
C THR A 58 5.94 16.78 15.69
N SER A 59 5.04 15.83 15.44
CA SER A 59 4.53 14.92 16.48
C SER A 59 5.63 13.98 17.00
N GLU A 60 5.49 13.51 18.22
CA GLU A 60 6.50 12.63 18.84
C GLU A 60 6.64 11.28 18.10
N PRO A 61 5.55 10.56 17.74
CA PRO A 61 5.67 9.35 16.94
C PRO A 61 6.36 9.58 15.58
N SER A 62 6.07 10.72 14.93
CA SER A 62 6.71 11.07 13.67
C SER A 62 8.22 11.32 13.81
N LYS A 63 8.65 11.94 14.89
CA LYS A 63 10.09 12.12 15.19
C LYS A 63 10.78 10.79 15.43
N ILE A 64 10.16 9.90 16.21
CA ILE A 64 10.67 8.55 16.49
C ILE A 64 10.82 7.77 15.18
N ALA A 65 9.77 7.74 14.35
CA ALA A 65 9.79 7.02 13.08
C ALA A 65 10.87 7.53 12.13
N ARG A 66 11.08 8.86 12.04
CA ARG A 66 12.15 9.45 11.24
C ARG A 66 13.54 9.12 11.78
N ALA A 67 13.71 9.11 13.10
CA ALA A 67 14.99 8.71 13.71
C ALA A 67 15.33 7.24 13.43
N MET A 68 14.32 6.35 13.43
CA MET A 68 14.50 4.95 13.03
C MET A 68 14.89 4.79 11.55
N ALA A 69 14.52 5.75 10.72
CA ALA A 69 14.80 5.76 9.28
C ALA A 69 16.19 6.35 8.93
N GLU A 70 17.06 6.62 9.89
CA GLU A 70 18.43 7.14 9.65
C GLU A 70 19.38 6.01 9.21
N VAL A 71 19.08 5.38 8.07
CA VAL A 71 19.86 4.27 7.52
C VAL A 71 20.31 4.60 6.10
N PRO A 72 21.64 4.58 5.82
CA PRO A 72 22.15 4.79 4.47
C PRO A 72 21.70 3.69 3.50
N CYS A 73 21.39 4.07 2.25
CA CYS A 73 20.97 3.14 1.22
C CYS A 73 21.47 3.56 -0.16
N ALA A 74 21.87 2.59 -1.00
CA ALA A 74 22.31 2.84 -2.37
C ALA A 74 21.15 3.23 -3.32
N ARG A 75 19.93 2.76 -3.03
CA ARG A 75 18.72 3.07 -3.79
C ARG A 75 17.66 3.65 -2.83
N PRO A 76 17.87 4.89 -2.37
CA PRO A 76 17.05 5.42 -1.29
C PRO A 76 15.72 6.00 -1.77
N ALA A 77 14.74 5.98 -0.84
CA ALA A 77 13.51 6.75 -0.92
C ALA A 77 13.52 7.89 0.10
N THR A 78 12.65 8.87 -0.10
CA THR A 78 12.60 10.11 0.69
C THR A 78 11.59 10.02 1.83
N VAL A 79 12.01 10.49 3.01
CA VAL A 79 11.11 10.77 4.12
C VAL A 79 10.49 12.16 3.92
N ILE A 80 9.17 12.21 3.83
CA ILE A 80 8.39 13.42 3.55
C ILE A 80 8.73 14.54 4.54
N GLY A 81 8.92 15.74 4.02
CA GLY A 81 9.17 16.95 4.81
C GLY A 81 10.59 17.13 5.34
N SER A 82 11.37 16.06 5.51
CA SER A 82 12.77 16.15 6.01
C SER A 82 13.80 16.19 4.90
N GLY A 83 13.49 15.65 3.72
CA GLY A 83 14.48 15.39 2.67
C GLY A 83 15.47 14.26 3.02
N GLN A 84 15.33 13.63 4.17
CA GLN A 84 16.11 12.46 4.58
C GLN A 84 15.91 11.32 3.60
N ARG A 85 16.99 10.65 3.24
CA ARG A 85 16.98 9.52 2.31
C ARG A 85 17.40 8.24 3.01
N THR A 86 16.57 7.20 2.85
CA THR A 86 16.74 5.91 3.55
C THR A 86 16.28 4.75 2.68
N THR A 87 16.27 3.53 3.21
CA THR A 87 15.73 2.37 2.51
C THR A 87 14.24 2.56 2.22
N PRO A 88 13.70 1.99 1.11
CA PRO A 88 12.30 2.19 0.71
C PRO A 88 11.29 1.77 1.79
N ASP A 89 11.56 0.70 2.50
CA ASP A 89 10.74 0.19 3.60
C ASP A 89 10.70 1.13 4.80
N LEU A 90 11.86 1.67 5.20
CA LEU A 90 11.95 2.65 6.30
C LEU A 90 11.35 4.00 5.90
N ALA A 91 11.50 4.42 4.64
CA ALA A 91 10.81 5.60 4.13
C ALA A 91 9.29 5.40 4.16
N ALA A 92 8.81 4.24 3.68
CA ALA A 92 7.38 3.91 3.73
C ALA A 92 6.86 3.86 5.17
N PHE A 93 7.62 3.27 6.10
CA PHE A 93 7.27 3.23 7.51
C PHE A 93 7.16 4.64 8.12
N ALA A 94 8.20 5.46 7.98
CA ALA A 94 8.20 6.81 8.55
C ALA A 94 7.11 7.70 7.95
N ASN A 95 6.90 7.60 6.64
CA ASN A 95 5.85 8.32 5.92
C ASN A 95 4.46 7.83 6.35
N GLY A 96 4.25 6.51 6.49
CA GLY A 96 3.00 5.92 6.95
C GLY A 96 2.62 6.38 8.36
N VAL A 97 3.57 6.42 9.29
CA VAL A 97 3.34 6.97 10.64
C VAL A 97 2.90 8.44 10.57
N MET A 98 3.52 9.26 9.73
CA MET A 98 3.14 10.66 9.56
C MET A 98 1.77 10.81 8.91
N ILE A 99 1.45 10.01 7.89
CA ILE A 99 0.16 10.03 7.21
C ILE A 99 -0.97 9.71 8.20
N ARG A 100 -0.77 8.69 9.02
CA ARG A 100 -1.83 8.15 9.88
C ARG A 100 -2.02 8.90 11.20
N TYR A 101 -1.00 9.59 11.69
CA TYR A 101 -0.97 10.12 13.06
C TYR A 101 -2.14 11.04 13.43
N LEU A 102 -2.53 11.94 12.53
CA LEU A 102 -3.60 12.91 12.82
C LEU A 102 -5.00 12.31 12.76
N ASP A 103 -5.15 11.10 12.23
CA ASP A 103 -6.47 10.49 11.96
C ASP A 103 -7.37 11.43 11.14
N TYR A 104 -6.78 12.14 10.19
CA TYR A 104 -7.38 13.20 9.40
C TYR A 104 -7.34 12.93 7.89
N ASN A 105 -6.69 11.83 7.50
CA ASN A 105 -6.65 11.32 6.14
C ASN A 105 -8.01 10.71 5.75
N ASP A 106 -8.16 10.32 4.49
CA ASP A 106 -9.40 9.79 3.96
C ASP A 106 -9.94 8.60 4.77
N ILE A 107 -11.24 8.44 4.75
CA ILE A 107 -11.91 7.26 5.29
C ILE A 107 -12.87 6.70 4.25
N ASN A 108 -12.94 5.38 4.18
CA ASN A 108 -13.87 4.64 3.36
C ASN A 108 -14.71 3.71 4.21
N HIS A 109 -15.97 3.53 3.82
CA HIS A 109 -16.90 2.59 4.43
C HIS A 109 -17.21 1.47 3.45
N SER A 110 -17.00 0.24 3.87
CA SER A 110 -17.38 -0.97 3.16
C SER A 110 -18.52 -1.70 3.90
N LYS A 111 -18.98 -2.81 3.34
CA LYS A 111 -20.06 -3.62 3.92
C LYS A 111 -19.75 -4.11 5.34
N TYR A 112 -18.51 -4.50 5.59
CA TYR A 112 -18.08 -5.10 6.85
C TYR A 112 -17.00 -4.28 7.57
N GLY A 113 -17.02 -2.98 7.40
CA GLY A 113 -16.09 -2.10 8.09
C GLY A 113 -15.66 -0.93 7.23
N GLY A 114 -14.53 -0.34 7.56
CA GLY A 114 -13.95 0.76 6.84
C GLY A 114 -12.47 0.87 7.13
N GLY A 115 -11.80 1.77 6.43
CA GLY A 115 -10.37 1.97 6.60
C GLY A 115 -9.89 3.25 5.94
N HIS A 116 -8.66 3.58 6.24
CA HIS A 116 -7.96 4.72 5.70
C HIS A 116 -7.03 4.24 4.58
N HIS A 117 -7.55 4.13 3.36
CA HIS A 117 -6.79 3.54 2.26
C HIS A 117 -5.59 4.40 1.83
N SER A 118 -5.57 5.69 2.19
CA SER A 118 -4.40 6.55 2.01
C SER A 118 -3.18 6.11 2.82
N ASP A 119 -3.33 5.26 3.82
CA ASP A 119 -2.21 4.65 4.52
C ASP A 119 -1.31 3.83 3.57
N ASP A 120 -1.91 3.25 2.51
CA ASP A 120 -1.20 2.47 1.49
C ASP A 120 -0.28 3.35 0.60
N ILE A 121 -0.51 4.67 0.54
CA ILE A 121 0.22 5.58 -0.36
C ILE A 121 1.70 5.66 -0.01
N ALA A 122 2.07 5.56 1.27
CA ALA A 122 3.47 5.52 1.68
C ALA A 122 4.23 4.33 1.05
N ALA A 123 3.56 3.16 0.99
CA ALA A 123 4.11 1.95 0.39
C ALA A 123 4.17 2.03 -1.16
N VAL A 124 3.43 2.93 -1.79
CA VAL A 124 3.48 3.18 -3.23
C VAL A 124 4.56 4.20 -3.59
N LEU A 125 4.63 5.31 -2.90
CA LEU A 125 5.54 6.41 -3.26
C LEU A 125 7.02 6.03 -3.14
N SER A 126 7.38 5.27 -2.11
CA SER A 126 8.77 4.86 -1.88
C SER A 126 9.34 4.00 -3.01
N PRO A 127 8.69 2.91 -3.48
CA PRO A 127 9.18 2.15 -4.63
C PRO A 127 9.14 2.93 -5.94
N VAL A 128 8.13 3.76 -6.19
CA VAL A 128 8.08 4.63 -7.38
C VAL A 128 9.31 5.54 -7.44
N GLU A 129 9.71 6.14 -6.34
CA GLU A 129 10.92 6.98 -6.27
C GLU A 129 12.18 6.16 -6.57
N VAL A 130 12.30 4.97 -5.99
CA VAL A 130 13.47 4.08 -6.17
C VAL A 130 13.69 3.66 -7.61
N VAL A 131 12.62 3.45 -8.38
CA VAL A 131 12.72 3.11 -9.80
C VAL A 131 12.72 4.33 -10.73
N HIS A 132 12.76 5.54 -10.15
CA HIS A 132 12.63 6.80 -10.90
C HIS A 132 11.34 6.88 -11.75
N GLY A 133 10.27 6.27 -11.25
CA GLY A 133 8.94 6.32 -11.84
C GLY A 133 8.32 7.71 -11.73
N GLY A 134 7.30 7.95 -12.53
CA GLY A 134 6.60 9.24 -12.59
C GLY A 134 5.21 9.21 -11.96
N GLY A 135 4.47 10.30 -12.17
CA GLY A 135 3.12 10.44 -11.62
C GLY A 135 2.12 9.40 -12.16
N LYS A 136 2.34 8.87 -13.36
CA LYS A 136 1.47 7.81 -13.93
C LYS A 136 1.61 6.51 -13.16
N GLU A 137 2.83 6.13 -12.84
CA GLU A 137 3.15 4.95 -12.04
C GLU A 137 2.60 5.08 -10.62
N ALA A 138 2.80 6.24 -9.98
CA ALA A 138 2.26 6.52 -8.67
C ALA A 138 0.72 6.45 -8.62
N ILE A 139 0.03 7.06 -9.59
CA ILE A 139 -1.43 7.02 -9.69
C ILE A 139 -1.92 5.60 -9.90
N THR A 140 -1.32 4.86 -10.83
CA THR A 140 -1.77 3.49 -11.15
C THR A 140 -1.58 2.54 -9.97
N ALA A 141 -0.45 2.61 -9.29
CA ALA A 141 -0.20 1.78 -8.11
C ALA A 141 -1.08 2.18 -6.92
N THR A 142 -1.37 3.48 -6.74
CA THR A 142 -2.33 3.95 -5.72
C THR A 142 -3.74 3.43 -6.00
N VAL A 143 -4.21 3.50 -7.25
CA VAL A 143 -5.53 2.94 -7.62
C VAL A 143 -5.57 1.44 -7.33
N LEU A 144 -4.53 0.69 -7.70
CA LEU A 144 -4.44 -0.74 -7.41
C LEU A 144 -4.53 -1.03 -5.91
N ALA A 145 -3.80 -0.29 -5.08
CA ALA A 145 -3.85 -0.43 -3.62
C ALA A 145 -5.28 -0.21 -3.09
N TYR A 146 -5.91 0.89 -3.51
CA TYR A 146 -7.27 1.22 -3.10
C TYR A 146 -8.29 0.16 -3.52
N GLU A 147 -8.22 -0.34 -4.74
CA GLU A 147 -9.14 -1.38 -5.22
C GLU A 147 -8.99 -2.69 -4.44
N ILE A 148 -7.77 -3.10 -4.13
CA ILE A 148 -7.53 -4.30 -3.32
C ILE A 148 -8.06 -4.07 -1.90
N ASN A 149 -7.66 -2.98 -1.27
CA ASN A 149 -8.01 -2.68 0.12
C ASN A 149 -9.51 -2.41 0.30
N TYR A 150 -10.19 -1.89 -0.74
CA TYR A 150 -11.63 -1.63 -0.73
C TYR A 150 -12.47 -2.91 -0.92
N ASN A 151 -12.06 -3.78 -1.84
CA ASN A 151 -12.89 -4.92 -2.22
C ASN A 151 -12.85 -6.08 -1.21
N PHE A 152 -11.76 -6.28 -0.48
CA PHE A 152 -11.66 -7.36 0.51
C PHE A 152 -12.66 -7.23 1.67
N PRO A 153 -12.83 -6.05 2.31
CA PRO A 153 -13.82 -5.88 3.37
C PRO A 153 -15.27 -6.11 2.94
N ASP A 154 -15.56 -6.01 1.66
CA ASP A 154 -16.89 -6.33 1.14
C ASP A 154 -17.18 -7.85 1.06
N GLN A 155 -16.12 -8.65 1.06
CA GLN A 155 -16.19 -10.11 0.94
C GLN A 155 -16.03 -10.83 2.27
N VAL A 156 -15.31 -10.26 3.22
CA VAL A 156 -14.93 -10.94 4.47
C VAL A 156 -15.17 -10.05 5.67
N ASP A 157 -16.05 -10.48 6.57
CA ASP A 157 -16.28 -9.82 7.85
C ASP A 157 -15.16 -10.17 8.85
N LEU A 158 -14.11 -9.33 8.88
CA LEU A 158 -13.01 -9.47 9.84
C LEU A 158 -13.40 -8.98 11.23
N LEU A 159 -14.26 -7.98 11.34
CA LEU A 159 -14.70 -7.43 12.62
C LEU A 159 -15.46 -8.49 13.44
N ALA A 160 -16.30 -9.29 12.79
CA ALA A 160 -16.96 -10.43 13.45
C ALA A 160 -15.97 -11.49 13.95
N LYS A 161 -14.73 -11.47 13.48
CA LYS A 161 -13.64 -12.35 13.92
C LYS A 161 -12.65 -11.66 14.86
N SER A 162 -12.99 -10.49 15.36
CA SER A 162 -12.13 -9.66 16.24
C SER A 162 -10.80 -9.24 15.59
N TRP A 163 -10.79 -9.05 14.26
CA TRP A 163 -9.67 -8.51 13.51
C TRP A 163 -10.00 -7.13 12.99
N ASP A 164 -8.99 -6.28 12.90
CA ASP A 164 -9.11 -4.98 12.25
C ASP A 164 -9.13 -5.13 10.72
N THR A 165 -9.91 -4.30 10.04
CA THR A 165 -10.00 -4.30 8.57
C THR A 165 -8.71 -3.84 7.90
N MET A 166 -7.83 -3.14 8.62
CA MET A 166 -6.51 -2.73 8.12
C MET A 166 -5.57 -3.90 7.78
N VAL A 167 -5.89 -5.12 8.20
CA VAL A 167 -5.19 -6.34 7.75
C VAL A 167 -5.13 -6.46 6.22
N PHE A 168 -6.17 -6.02 5.52
CA PHE A 168 -6.17 -6.02 4.05
C PHE A 168 -5.20 -5.02 3.43
N GLY A 169 -4.88 -3.93 4.14
CA GLY A 169 -3.86 -2.98 3.74
C GLY A 169 -2.48 -3.62 3.55
N VAL A 170 -2.14 -4.65 4.33
CA VAL A 170 -0.87 -5.38 4.15
C VAL A 170 -0.79 -6.04 2.77
N ILE A 171 -1.89 -6.65 2.31
CA ILE A 171 -1.97 -7.26 0.98
C ILE A 171 -1.93 -6.17 -0.10
N ALA A 172 -2.72 -5.11 0.07
CA ALA A 172 -2.79 -4.00 -0.86
C ALA A 172 -1.42 -3.32 -1.03
N CYS A 173 -0.75 -2.99 0.07
CA CYS A 173 0.60 -2.42 0.09
C CYS A 173 1.61 -3.33 -0.62
N GLY A 174 1.60 -4.63 -0.33
CA GLY A 174 2.53 -5.59 -0.94
C GLY A 174 2.39 -5.65 -2.46
N VAL A 175 1.17 -5.84 -2.96
CA VAL A 175 0.87 -5.94 -4.39
C VAL A 175 1.13 -4.61 -5.12
N ALA A 176 0.72 -3.47 -4.53
CA ALA A 176 0.92 -2.16 -5.12
C ALA A 176 2.39 -1.74 -5.14
N ALA A 177 3.16 -2.04 -4.08
CA ALA A 177 4.59 -1.81 -4.05
C ALA A 177 5.33 -2.66 -5.09
N ALA A 178 4.98 -3.94 -5.21
CA ALA A 178 5.55 -4.83 -6.22
C ALA A 178 5.28 -4.32 -7.64
N LYS A 179 4.06 -3.87 -7.92
CA LYS A 179 3.74 -3.19 -9.20
C LYS A 179 4.57 -1.92 -9.38
N ALA A 180 4.70 -1.08 -8.37
CA ALA A 180 5.47 0.15 -8.43
C ALA A 180 6.95 -0.10 -8.68
N PHE A 181 7.51 -1.21 -8.16
CA PHE A 181 8.86 -1.68 -8.49
C PHE A 181 8.99 -2.23 -9.92
N GLY A 182 7.88 -2.47 -10.63
CA GLY A 182 7.88 -3.05 -11.97
C GLY A 182 8.15 -4.55 -11.99
N LEU A 183 7.78 -5.27 -10.92
CA LEU A 183 7.97 -6.71 -10.81
C LEU A 183 7.06 -7.46 -11.80
N SER A 184 7.53 -8.63 -12.25
CA SER A 184 6.75 -9.54 -13.08
C SER A 184 5.60 -10.21 -12.28
N LYS A 185 4.67 -10.83 -13.00
CA LYS A 185 3.57 -11.58 -12.39
C LYS A 185 4.08 -12.63 -11.39
N GLU A 186 5.12 -13.36 -11.77
CA GLU A 186 5.73 -14.43 -10.98
C GLU A 186 6.41 -13.89 -9.71
N GLU A 187 6.98 -12.68 -9.77
CA GLU A 187 7.61 -12.02 -8.61
C GLU A 187 6.58 -11.38 -7.67
N ILE A 188 5.39 -11.04 -8.16
CA ILE A 188 4.27 -10.53 -7.35
C ILE A 188 3.54 -11.68 -6.65
N ALA A 189 3.49 -12.87 -7.26
CA ALA A 189 2.81 -14.05 -6.74
C ALA A 189 3.61 -14.74 -5.61
#